data_9f008e33d6c26f0ae435b5340ace3d2c
#
_entry.id   9f008e33d6c26f0ae435b5340ace3d2c
#
_cell.length_a   1.000
_cell.length_b   1.000
_cell.length_c   1.000
_cell.angle_alpha   90.00
_cell.angle_beta   90.00
_cell.angle_gamma   90.00
#
_symmetry.space_group_name_H-M   'P 1'
#
loop_
_entity.id
_entity.type
_entity.pdbx_description
1 polymer ?
#
loop_
_entity_poly.entity_id
_entity_poly.type
_entity_poly.pdbx_seq_one_letter_code
_entity_poly.pdbx_strand_id
1 'polypeptide(L)'
;MKKIAIIFCSFLISLSALSGFSVSAATTPTTNDFTVAAKSAIAIDASSGKILYAQNADDASTRIASITKLLTAYLVYKNVAENKLTWNTKVPISDYAYELTQNSNASNIPLAQNGQYTVKDLLNALLLPSANSAAVALAEKIAGSEPKFVDMMTKQMKDWGITDSHLVNASGLPNDDLNGHIYPGSGASATNTMSAKAVATLSYHLIQDFPEILQITKKTEIPFDTGNEAKMTLTNTNQMLSGFSTSRTGVDGLKTGSTSFQIDCFAGTTNQNGFRIITVVLEATDPAADNSTPFTLTNQLMNYVYGHWRTTSLVQKNQSLDDFKEIAVTDGKEKSVQLVAPQNITPVVPYATDGSAE
;
A
#
# COMPACT_ATOMS: atom_id res chain seq x y z
N MET A 1 -43.29 18.88 -34.25
CA MET A 1 -42.60 18.09 -33.21
C MET A 1 -41.50 17.29 -33.90
N LYS A 2 -40.25 17.81 -33.89
CA LYS A 2 -39.11 17.17 -34.53
C LYS A 2 -38.37 16.36 -33.46
N LYS A 3 -38.29 15.04 -33.63
CA LYS A 3 -37.51 14.12 -32.78
C LYS A 3 -36.05 14.27 -33.12
N ILE A 4 -35.23 14.68 -32.13
CA ILE A 4 -33.78 14.69 -32.23
C ILE A 4 -33.32 13.28 -31.85
N ALA A 5 -32.75 12.56 -32.81
CA ALA A 5 -32.08 11.28 -32.57
C ALA A 5 -30.63 11.58 -32.21
N ILE A 6 -30.22 11.26 -30.97
CA ILE A 6 -28.82 11.30 -30.53
C ILE A 6 -28.18 9.99 -30.99
N ILE A 7 -27.28 10.07 -31.97
CA ILE A 7 -26.46 8.96 -32.42
C ILE A 7 -25.20 8.94 -31.55
N PHE A 8 -25.07 7.90 -30.71
CA PHE A 8 -23.85 7.57 -30.03
C PHE A 8 -22.88 6.90 -31.04
N CYS A 9 -21.91 7.64 -31.55
CA CYS A 9 -20.80 7.06 -32.32
C CYS A 9 -19.75 6.55 -31.33
N SER A 10 -19.76 5.23 -31.11
CA SER A 10 -18.64 4.52 -30.48
C SER A 10 -17.48 4.45 -31.43
N PHE A 11 -16.44 5.26 -31.20
CA PHE A 11 -15.22 5.24 -32.00
C PHE A 11 -14.29 4.17 -31.43
N LEU A 12 -14.28 2.99 -32.08
CA LEU A 12 -13.20 2.01 -31.94
C LEU A 12 -12.00 2.52 -32.73
N ILE A 13 -11.02 3.12 -32.05
CA ILE A 13 -9.72 3.40 -32.68
C ILE A 13 -8.93 2.09 -32.65
N SER A 14 -8.83 1.45 -33.79
CA SER A 14 -7.88 0.35 -34.02
C SER A 14 -6.44 0.91 -33.99
N LEU A 15 -5.72 0.55 -32.95
CA LEU A 15 -4.30 0.89 -32.76
C LEU A 15 -3.43 -0.04 -33.61
N SER A 16 -3.32 0.24 -34.88
CA SER A 16 -2.38 -0.42 -35.79
C SER A 16 -1.62 0.65 -36.61
N ALA A 17 -0.48 1.06 -36.09
CA ALA A 17 0.74 1.54 -36.75
C ALA A 17 1.50 2.50 -35.82
N LEU A 18 2.20 1.95 -34.82
CA LEU A 18 3.36 2.62 -34.20
C LEU A 18 4.54 1.65 -34.24
N SER A 19 5.04 1.42 -35.47
CA SER A 19 6.37 0.88 -35.66
C SER A 19 7.37 2.05 -35.56
N GLY A 20 8.22 2.00 -34.51
CA GLY A 20 9.49 2.71 -34.57
C GLY A 20 9.81 3.75 -33.51
N PHE A 21 9.20 3.70 -32.30
CA PHE A 21 9.85 4.36 -31.18
C PHE A 21 10.54 3.30 -30.31
N SER A 22 11.85 3.15 -30.51
CA SER A 22 12.70 2.54 -29.48
C SER A 22 12.67 3.47 -28.29
N VAL A 23 11.78 3.16 -27.32
CA VAL A 23 11.94 3.69 -25.98
C VAL A 23 13.24 3.07 -25.48
N SER A 24 14.31 3.82 -25.54
CA SER A 24 15.54 3.48 -24.82
C SER A 24 15.12 3.36 -23.36
N ALA A 25 15.15 2.14 -22.84
CA ALA A 25 14.96 1.94 -21.41
C ALA A 25 15.99 2.86 -20.74
N ALA A 26 15.50 3.84 -19.99
CA ALA A 26 16.35 4.67 -19.17
C ALA A 26 17.22 3.72 -18.35
N THR A 27 18.52 3.73 -18.63
CA THR A 27 19.50 2.96 -17.87
C THR A 27 19.34 3.36 -16.42
N THR A 28 18.96 2.40 -15.59
CA THR A 28 19.02 2.57 -14.13
C THR A 28 20.41 3.13 -13.81
N PRO A 29 20.51 4.21 -13.03
CA PRO A 29 21.82 4.77 -12.69
C PRO A 29 22.68 3.64 -12.15
N THR A 30 23.79 3.37 -12.81
CA THR A 30 24.70 2.29 -12.48
C THR A 30 25.41 2.59 -11.16
N THR A 31 25.38 1.60 -10.25
CA THR A 31 26.21 1.46 -9.06
C THR A 31 26.23 2.68 -8.14
N ASN A 32 25.18 2.86 -7.39
CA ASN A 32 25.27 3.60 -6.15
C ASN A 32 25.71 2.64 -5.05
N ASP A 33 26.74 3.04 -4.30
CA ASP A 33 27.19 2.35 -3.08
C ASP A 33 26.15 2.42 -1.94
N PHE A 34 24.94 2.98 -2.22
CA PHE A 34 23.86 3.04 -1.24
C PHE A 34 23.17 1.69 -1.09
N THR A 35 23.23 1.16 0.13
CA THR A 35 22.50 -0.06 0.50
C THR A 35 21.73 0.18 1.79
N VAL A 36 20.59 -0.49 1.91
CA VAL A 36 19.79 -0.52 3.13
C VAL A 36 20.13 -1.78 3.91
N ALA A 37 20.42 -1.67 5.21
CA ALA A 37 20.71 -2.82 6.07
C ALA A 37 19.44 -3.65 6.35
N ALA A 38 18.87 -4.22 5.29
CA ALA A 38 17.66 -5.05 5.30
C ALA A 38 17.80 -6.17 4.26
N LYS A 39 17.06 -7.26 4.46
CA LYS A 39 17.02 -8.37 3.51
C LYS A 39 16.52 -7.89 2.15
N SER A 40 15.48 -7.04 2.14
CA SER A 40 14.87 -6.51 0.94
C SER A 40 14.39 -5.07 1.16
N ALA A 41 14.59 -4.21 0.16
CA ALA A 41 14.11 -2.83 0.18
C ALA A 41 13.71 -2.33 -1.21
N ILE A 42 12.71 -1.44 -1.28
CA ILE A 42 12.28 -0.80 -2.51
C ILE A 42 11.72 0.61 -2.22
N ALA A 43 11.83 1.49 -3.20
CA ALA A 43 11.10 2.75 -3.24
C ALA A 43 10.48 2.94 -4.62
N ILE A 44 9.23 3.40 -4.66
CA ILE A 44 8.49 3.68 -5.89
C ILE A 44 7.87 5.08 -5.84
N ASP A 45 7.67 5.67 -7.00
CA ASP A 45 6.78 6.82 -7.18
C ASP A 45 5.33 6.40 -6.96
N ALA A 46 4.64 7.04 -6.04
CA ALA A 46 3.28 6.68 -5.70
C ALA A 46 2.24 7.08 -6.78
N SER A 47 2.61 7.89 -7.77
CA SER A 47 1.70 8.30 -8.84
C SER A 47 1.73 7.36 -10.05
N SER A 48 2.88 6.78 -10.36
CA SER A 48 3.10 5.97 -11.56
C SER A 48 3.50 4.52 -11.27
N GLY A 49 3.89 4.19 -10.02
CA GLY A 49 4.48 2.90 -9.69
C GLY A 49 5.94 2.73 -10.16
N LYS A 50 6.55 3.79 -10.75
CA LYS A 50 7.95 3.74 -11.21
C LYS A 50 8.88 3.40 -10.05
N ILE A 51 9.75 2.40 -10.27
CA ILE A 51 10.79 2.02 -9.30
C ILE A 51 11.88 3.09 -9.29
N LEU A 52 12.17 3.62 -8.10
CA LEU A 52 13.19 4.65 -7.85
C LEU A 52 14.43 4.07 -7.15
N TYR A 53 14.25 2.99 -6.42
CA TYR A 53 15.30 2.21 -5.78
C TYR A 53 14.82 0.76 -5.61
N ALA A 54 15.72 -0.22 -5.76
CA ALA A 54 15.43 -1.63 -5.52
C ALA A 54 16.67 -2.37 -5.01
N GLN A 55 16.51 -3.15 -3.95
CA GLN A 55 17.50 -4.04 -3.37
C GLN A 55 16.83 -5.35 -2.99
N ASN A 56 17.21 -6.46 -3.64
CA ASN A 56 16.59 -7.78 -3.47
C ASN A 56 15.04 -7.73 -3.52
N ALA A 57 14.50 -6.79 -4.32
CA ALA A 57 13.09 -6.41 -4.26
C ALA A 57 12.15 -7.50 -4.80
N ASP A 58 12.66 -8.48 -5.53
CA ASP A 58 11.92 -9.64 -6.07
C ASP A 58 12.05 -10.90 -5.20
N ASP A 59 12.68 -10.83 -4.00
CA ASP A 59 12.81 -11.99 -3.09
C ASP A 59 11.45 -12.31 -2.42
N ALA A 60 10.73 -13.28 -2.99
CA ALA A 60 9.44 -13.74 -2.52
C ALA A 60 9.49 -14.53 -1.19
N SER A 61 10.68 -14.90 -0.71
CA SER A 61 10.86 -15.60 0.56
C SER A 61 10.87 -14.68 1.78
N THR A 62 10.75 -13.37 1.57
CA THR A 62 10.83 -12.39 2.64
C THR A 62 9.53 -12.39 3.45
N ARG A 63 9.65 -12.53 4.76
CA ARG A 63 8.50 -12.48 5.68
C ARG A 63 7.99 -11.05 5.79
N ILE A 64 6.69 -10.89 5.73
CA ILE A 64 6.07 -9.55 5.75
C ILE A 64 5.33 -9.25 7.06
N ALA A 65 5.12 -10.25 7.90
CA ALA A 65 4.42 -10.13 9.18
C ALA A 65 3.15 -9.26 9.06
N SER A 66 2.94 -8.34 10.00
CA SER A 66 1.75 -7.47 10.04
C SER A 66 1.62 -6.49 8.87
N ILE A 67 2.56 -6.39 7.95
CA ILE A 67 2.34 -5.69 6.67
C ILE A 67 1.21 -6.35 5.88
N THR A 68 0.97 -7.65 6.08
CA THR A 68 -0.21 -8.40 5.61
C THR A 68 -1.52 -7.62 5.79
N LYS A 69 -1.65 -6.90 6.89
CA LYS A 69 -2.87 -6.14 7.24
C LYS A 69 -3.22 -5.01 6.27
N LEU A 70 -2.27 -4.59 5.43
CA LEU A 70 -2.57 -3.66 4.34
C LEU A 70 -3.49 -4.30 3.29
N LEU A 71 -3.28 -5.59 2.98
CA LEU A 71 -4.17 -6.33 2.07
C LEU A 71 -5.53 -6.60 2.72
N THR A 72 -5.54 -6.90 4.02
CA THR A 72 -6.79 -7.02 4.79
C THR A 72 -7.57 -5.70 4.77
N ALA A 73 -6.90 -4.57 5.02
CA ALA A 73 -7.51 -3.24 4.94
C ALA A 73 -8.03 -2.94 3.52
N TYR A 74 -7.27 -3.26 2.47
CA TYR A 74 -7.71 -3.09 1.09
C TYR A 74 -9.04 -3.82 0.82
N LEU A 75 -9.15 -5.08 1.25
CA LEU A 75 -10.38 -5.86 1.06
C LEU A 75 -11.55 -5.31 1.90
N VAL A 76 -11.29 -4.73 3.08
CA VAL A 76 -12.33 -4.01 3.85
C VAL A 76 -12.84 -2.81 3.06
N TYR A 77 -11.94 -1.92 2.59
CA TYR A 77 -12.31 -0.76 1.77
C TYR A 77 -13.06 -1.17 0.51
N LYS A 78 -12.60 -2.19 -0.19
CA LYS A 78 -13.24 -2.72 -1.39
C LYS A 78 -14.66 -3.19 -1.11
N ASN A 79 -14.90 -3.92 -0.02
CA ASN A 79 -16.24 -4.37 0.36
C ASN A 79 -17.16 -3.20 0.75
N VAL A 80 -16.63 -2.14 1.34
CA VAL A 80 -17.39 -0.91 1.61
C VAL A 80 -17.71 -0.17 0.31
N ALA A 81 -16.75 -0.02 -0.59
CA ALA A 81 -16.96 0.61 -1.89
C ALA A 81 -17.97 -0.13 -2.78
N GLU A 82 -17.99 -1.46 -2.68
CA GLU A 82 -18.97 -2.33 -3.36
C GLU A 82 -20.34 -2.40 -2.63
N ASN A 83 -20.56 -1.62 -1.57
CA ASN A 83 -21.78 -1.60 -0.74
C ASN A 83 -22.14 -2.96 -0.09
N LYS A 84 -21.19 -3.87 0.05
CA LYS A 84 -21.35 -5.14 0.79
C LYS A 84 -21.27 -4.94 2.30
N LEU A 85 -20.54 -3.91 2.72
CA LEU A 85 -20.42 -3.45 4.10
C LEU A 85 -20.64 -1.94 4.18
N THR A 86 -20.88 -1.43 5.39
CA THR A 86 -20.77 0.00 5.72
C THR A 86 -19.77 0.16 6.85
N TRP A 87 -19.25 1.36 7.04
CA TRP A 87 -18.36 1.66 8.17
C TRP A 87 -19.00 1.37 9.53
N ASN A 88 -20.33 1.44 9.65
CA ASN A 88 -21.11 1.20 10.86
C ASN A 88 -21.60 -0.26 10.96
N THR A 89 -21.34 -1.11 9.98
CA THR A 89 -21.71 -2.53 10.03
C THR A 89 -21.07 -3.17 11.27
N LYS A 90 -21.88 -3.88 12.05
CA LYS A 90 -21.41 -4.59 13.25
C LYS A 90 -20.73 -5.88 12.87
N VAL A 91 -19.58 -6.09 13.48
CA VAL A 91 -18.73 -7.27 13.34
C VAL A 91 -18.71 -7.97 14.68
N PRO A 92 -19.25 -9.18 14.80
CA PRO A 92 -19.16 -9.96 16.02
C PRO A 92 -17.73 -10.45 16.23
N ILE A 93 -17.33 -10.64 17.49
CA ILE A 93 -16.07 -11.25 17.86
C ILE A 93 -16.31 -12.73 18.10
N SER A 94 -15.73 -13.58 17.24
CA SER A 94 -15.76 -15.03 17.38
C SER A 94 -14.88 -15.49 18.56
N ASP A 95 -15.05 -16.73 18.97
CA ASP A 95 -14.17 -17.34 20.00
C ASP A 95 -12.72 -17.30 19.55
N TYR A 96 -12.42 -17.61 18.29
CA TYR A 96 -11.08 -17.53 17.72
C TYR A 96 -10.50 -16.09 17.77
N ALA A 97 -11.25 -15.09 17.30
CA ALA A 97 -10.79 -13.70 17.39
C ALA A 97 -10.60 -13.24 18.85
N TYR A 98 -11.44 -13.73 19.77
CA TYR A 98 -11.29 -13.46 21.19
C TYR A 98 -10.06 -14.15 21.79
N GLU A 99 -9.82 -15.42 21.49
CA GLU A 99 -8.64 -16.16 21.94
C GLU A 99 -7.33 -15.45 21.57
N LEU A 100 -7.25 -14.87 20.37
CA LEU A 100 -6.08 -14.10 19.97
C LEU A 100 -5.84 -12.88 20.88
N THR A 101 -6.88 -12.28 21.46
CA THR A 101 -6.70 -11.16 22.40
C THR A 101 -5.97 -11.58 23.69
N GLN A 102 -5.95 -12.87 24.01
CA GLN A 102 -5.30 -13.44 25.18
C GLN A 102 -3.83 -13.79 24.92
N ASN A 103 -3.38 -13.77 23.66
CA ASN A 103 -1.99 -14.03 23.31
C ASN A 103 -1.13 -12.78 23.61
N SER A 104 -0.40 -12.81 24.72
CA SER A 104 0.47 -11.70 25.17
C SER A 104 1.69 -11.47 24.26
N ASN A 105 2.04 -12.43 23.41
CA ASN A 105 3.18 -12.34 22.48
C ASN A 105 2.79 -11.70 21.14
N ALA A 106 1.50 -11.49 20.91
CA ALA A 106 0.97 -10.94 19.67
C ALA A 106 0.41 -9.52 19.87
N SER A 107 0.58 -8.66 18.85
CA SER A 107 -0.05 -7.33 18.86
C SER A 107 -1.56 -7.46 18.85
N ASN A 108 -2.22 -7.00 19.91
CA ASN A 108 -3.67 -7.04 20.05
C ASN A 108 -4.19 -5.86 20.87
N ILE A 109 -5.52 -5.78 20.96
CA ILE A 109 -6.26 -4.94 21.87
C ILE A 109 -7.28 -5.83 22.61
N PRO A 110 -7.69 -5.47 23.83
CA PRO A 110 -8.75 -6.21 24.53
C PRO A 110 -10.07 -5.99 23.77
N LEU A 111 -10.61 -7.07 23.22
CA LEU A 111 -11.97 -7.12 22.69
C LEU A 111 -12.84 -7.94 23.64
N ALA A 112 -14.09 -7.51 23.83
CA ALA A 112 -15.03 -8.27 24.65
C ALA A 112 -15.42 -9.57 23.95
N GLN A 113 -15.48 -10.68 24.69
CA GLN A 113 -16.04 -11.93 24.19
C GLN A 113 -17.50 -11.70 23.77
N ASN A 114 -17.87 -12.17 22.58
CA ASN A 114 -19.17 -11.89 21.96
C ASN A 114 -19.47 -10.39 21.74
N GLY A 115 -18.46 -9.54 21.85
CA GLY A 115 -18.57 -8.11 21.56
C GLY A 115 -18.92 -7.85 20.09
N GLN A 116 -19.45 -6.66 19.84
CA GLN A 116 -19.79 -6.21 18.49
C GLN A 116 -19.21 -4.82 18.24
N TYR A 117 -18.25 -4.76 17.38
CA TYR A 117 -17.57 -3.52 16.99
C TYR A 117 -17.97 -3.10 15.58
N THR A 118 -17.81 -1.84 15.23
CA THR A 118 -18.03 -1.43 13.86
C THR A 118 -16.84 -1.83 12.98
N VAL A 119 -17.07 -1.97 11.67
CA VAL A 119 -16.00 -2.17 10.68
C VAL A 119 -14.93 -1.09 10.85
N LYS A 120 -15.35 0.17 11.07
CA LYS A 120 -14.44 1.31 11.28
C LYS A 120 -13.58 1.15 12.54
N ASP A 121 -14.16 0.71 13.66
CA ASP A 121 -13.43 0.53 14.91
C ASP A 121 -12.35 -0.55 14.76
N LEU A 122 -12.72 -1.69 14.15
CA LEU A 122 -11.77 -2.77 13.91
C LEU A 122 -10.71 -2.42 12.86
N LEU A 123 -11.04 -1.61 11.85
CA LEU A 123 -10.05 -1.11 10.90
C LEU A 123 -9.03 -0.18 11.59
N ASN A 124 -9.48 0.68 12.51
CA ASN A 124 -8.57 1.50 13.31
C ASN A 124 -7.65 0.62 14.19
N ALA A 125 -8.21 -0.42 14.82
CA ALA A 125 -7.45 -1.37 15.63
C ALA A 125 -6.46 -2.21 14.79
N LEU A 126 -6.83 -2.56 13.57
CA LEU A 126 -5.98 -3.25 12.60
C LEU A 126 -4.76 -2.40 12.23
N LEU A 127 -4.96 -1.11 11.97
CA LEU A 127 -3.96 -0.24 11.36
C LEU A 127 -3.04 0.42 12.39
N LEU A 128 -3.55 0.90 13.54
CA LEU A 128 -2.74 1.62 14.52
C LEU A 128 -1.93 0.66 15.42
N PRO A 129 -2.55 -0.06 16.38
CA PRO A 129 -1.83 -0.98 17.26
C PRO A 129 -1.54 -2.33 16.60
N SER A 130 -1.93 -2.53 15.33
CA SER A 130 -1.69 -3.78 14.62
C SER A 130 -2.45 -4.99 15.17
N ALA A 131 -3.68 -4.82 15.71
CA ALA A 131 -4.44 -5.88 16.36
C ALA A 131 -4.71 -7.07 15.41
N ASN A 132 -4.22 -8.26 15.79
CA ASN A 132 -4.41 -9.50 15.02
C ASN A 132 -5.85 -10.00 15.13
N SER A 133 -6.46 -9.88 16.31
CA SER A 133 -7.87 -10.20 16.53
C SER A 133 -8.81 -9.40 15.63
N ALA A 134 -8.51 -8.12 15.39
CA ALA A 134 -9.27 -7.29 14.46
C ALA A 134 -9.15 -7.76 13.01
N ALA A 135 -7.96 -8.28 12.60
CA ALA A 135 -7.79 -8.85 11.27
C ALA A 135 -8.68 -10.07 11.05
N VAL A 136 -8.69 -11.00 12.02
CA VAL A 136 -9.51 -12.20 11.98
C VAL A 136 -11.00 -11.85 11.97
N ALA A 137 -11.46 -10.99 12.88
CA ALA A 137 -12.87 -10.61 12.94
C ALA A 137 -13.37 -9.97 11.64
N LEU A 138 -12.56 -9.09 11.02
CA LEU A 138 -12.88 -8.49 9.73
C LEU A 138 -12.88 -9.53 8.60
N ALA A 139 -11.92 -10.46 8.59
CA ALA A 139 -11.84 -11.53 7.62
C ALA A 139 -13.05 -12.46 7.69
N GLU A 140 -13.44 -12.90 8.89
CA GLU A 140 -14.63 -13.71 9.11
C GLU A 140 -15.91 -12.99 8.70
N LYS A 141 -16.01 -11.69 9.00
CA LYS A 141 -17.17 -10.87 8.59
C LYS A 141 -17.33 -10.78 7.08
N ILE A 142 -16.22 -10.67 6.35
CA ILE A 142 -16.23 -10.50 4.89
C ILE A 142 -16.46 -11.83 4.17
N ALA A 143 -15.76 -12.89 4.60
CA ALA A 143 -15.72 -14.14 3.87
C ALA A 143 -16.40 -15.33 4.57
N GLY A 144 -16.86 -15.13 5.82
CA GLY A 144 -17.46 -16.18 6.66
C GLY A 144 -16.44 -17.09 7.35
N SER A 145 -15.15 -17.03 6.95
CA SER A 145 -14.02 -17.67 7.64
C SER A 145 -12.70 -17.08 7.17
N GLU A 146 -11.66 -17.14 8.02
CA GLU A 146 -10.33 -16.66 7.64
C GLU A 146 -9.74 -17.41 6.43
N PRO A 147 -9.82 -18.75 6.30
CA PRO A 147 -9.33 -19.43 5.09
C PRO A 147 -9.96 -18.92 3.79
N LYS A 148 -11.27 -18.71 3.75
CA LYS A 148 -11.94 -18.12 2.58
C LYS A 148 -11.49 -16.68 2.31
N PHE A 149 -11.18 -15.94 3.37
CA PHE A 149 -10.61 -14.60 3.21
C PHE A 149 -9.20 -14.65 2.63
N VAL A 150 -8.37 -15.61 3.02
CA VAL A 150 -7.04 -15.86 2.43
C VAL A 150 -7.15 -16.19 0.93
N ASP A 151 -8.17 -16.96 0.53
CA ASP A 151 -8.45 -17.19 -0.90
C ASP A 151 -8.77 -15.86 -1.62
N MET A 152 -9.56 -14.97 -1.00
CA MET A 152 -9.85 -13.63 -1.55
C MET A 152 -8.59 -12.78 -1.63
N MET A 153 -7.72 -12.81 -0.61
CA MET A 153 -6.44 -12.12 -0.60
C MET A 153 -5.55 -12.60 -1.75
N THR A 154 -5.40 -13.90 -1.89
CA THR A 154 -4.60 -14.53 -2.96
C THR A 154 -5.15 -14.19 -4.34
N LYS A 155 -6.48 -14.20 -4.50
CA LYS A 155 -7.12 -13.78 -5.74
C LYS A 155 -6.83 -12.31 -6.04
N GLN A 156 -6.95 -11.42 -5.06
CA GLN A 156 -6.68 -10.01 -5.27
C GLN A 156 -5.25 -9.73 -5.70
N MET A 157 -4.27 -10.42 -5.10
CA MET A 157 -2.86 -10.33 -5.53
C MET A 157 -2.68 -10.77 -6.99
N LYS A 158 -3.30 -11.89 -7.38
CA LYS A 158 -3.28 -12.37 -8.77
C LYS A 158 -3.96 -11.41 -9.74
N ASP A 159 -5.08 -10.78 -9.35
CA ASP A 159 -5.79 -9.78 -10.17
C ASP A 159 -4.89 -8.56 -10.48
N TRP A 160 -3.91 -8.25 -9.62
CA TRP A 160 -2.87 -7.24 -9.85
C TRP A 160 -1.61 -7.77 -10.56
N GLY A 161 -1.61 -9.04 -10.97
CA GLY A 161 -0.46 -9.68 -11.61
C GLY A 161 0.66 -10.05 -10.64
N ILE A 162 0.41 -10.01 -9.32
CA ILE A 162 1.37 -10.41 -8.29
C ILE A 162 1.25 -11.91 -8.06
N THR A 163 2.31 -12.66 -8.37
CA THR A 163 2.36 -14.12 -8.27
C THR A 163 3.39 -14.62 -7.26
N ASP A 164 4.17 -13.72 -6.68
CA ASP A 164 5.27 -13.95 -5.75
C ASP A 164 4.85 -13.71 -4.28
N SER A 165 3.60 -14.04 -3.95
CA SER A 165 3.06 -13.98 -2.58
C SER A 165 2.61 -15.34 -2.10
N HIS A 166 2.94 -15.68 -0.85
CA HIS A 166 2.42 -16.83 -0.14
C HIS A 166 1.65 -16.36 1.10
N LEU A 167 0.36 -16.62 1.13
CA LEU A 167 -0.55 -16.11 2.16
C LEU A 167 -1.24 -17.27 2.87
N VAL A 168 -1.23 -17.24 4.20
CA VAL A 168 -1.83 -18.29 5.05
C VAL A 168 -2.79 -17.74 6.12
N ASN A 169 -2.81 -16.40 6.35
CA ASN A 169 -3.77 -15.78 7.27
C ASN A 169 -3.96 -14.27 6.97
N ALA A 170 -4.93 -13.65 7.63
CA ALA A 170 -5.29 -12.25 7.45
C ALA A 170 -4.45 -11.27 8.29
N SER A 171 -3.70 -11.77 9.26
CA SER A 171 -3.00 -10.96 10.27
C SER A 171 -1.50 -10.83 10.02
N GLY A 172 -0.87 -11.87 9.44
CA GLY A 172 0.59 -11.99 9.26
C GLY A 172 1.29 -12.66 10.46
N LEU A 173 0.54 -13.24 11.41
CA LEU A 173 1.12 -14.08 12.45
C LEU A 173 1.67 -15.38 11.85
N PRO A 174 2.72 -15.98 12.46
CA PRO A 174 3.07 -17.36 12.17
C PRO A 174 1.93 -18.31 12.58
N ASN A 175 1.78 -19.43 11.87
CA ASN A 175 0.75 -20.41 12.19
C ASN A 175 0.87 -20.99 13.61
N ASP A 176 2.08 -21.06 14.17
CA ASP A 176 2.33 -21.50 15.55
C ASP A 176 1.60 -20.63 16.60
N ASP A 177 1.31 -19.36 16.28
CA ASP A 177 0.63 -18.41 17.14
C ASP A 177 -0.91 -18.36 16.93
N LEU A 178 -1.46 -19.21 16.05
CA LEU A 178 -2.89 -19.21 15.69
C LEU A 178 -3.73 -20.28 16.42
N ASN A 179 -3.20 -20.91 17.46
CA ASN A 179 -3.92 -21.92 18.28
C ASN A 179 -4.58 -23.04 17.43
N GLY A 180 -3.96 -23.42 16.31
CA GLY A 180 -4.47 -24.45 15.39
C GLY A 180 -5.46 -23.94 14.33
N HIS A 181 -5.86 -22.67 14.34
CA HIS A 181 -6.69 -22.06 13.30
C HIS A 181 -5.85 -21.70 12.07
N ILE A 182 -5.28 -22.68 11.40
CA ILE A 182 -4.38 -22.51 10.27
C ILE A 182 -5.08 -22.69 8.92
N TYR A 183 -4.54 -22.08 7.89
CA TYR A 183 -5.02 -22.28 6.52
C TYR A 183 -4.84 -23.75 6.10
N PRO A 184 -5.88 -24.41 5.54
CA PRO A 184 -5.82 -25.82 5.17
C PRO A 184 -4.63 -26.15 4.25
N GLY A 185 -3.84 -27.14 4.65
CA GLY A 185 -2.64 -27.58 3.92
C GLY A 185 -1.39 -26.75 4.15
N SER A 186 -1.44 -25.66 4.95
CA SER A 186 -0.24 -24.93 5.34
C SER A 186 0.53 -25.67 6.45
N GLY A 187 1.86 -25.48 6.47
CA GLY A 187 2.73 -26.04 7.53
C GLY A 187 2.48 -25.35 8.89
N ALA A 188 2.83 -26.05 9.98
CA ALA A 188 2.65 -25.54 11.34
C ALA A 188 3.36 -24.19 11.57
N SER A 189 4.54 -23.99 11.01
CA SER A 189 5.32 -22.74 11.14
C SER A 189 5.22 -21.85 9.91
N ALA A 190 4.21 -22.03 9.05
CA ALA A 190 4.04 -21.21 7.86
C ALA A 190 3.72 -19.76 8.25
N THR A 191 4.19 -18.82 7.45
CA THR A 191 3.96 -17.39 7.61
C THR A 191 3.72 -16.74 6.25
N ASN A 192 3.12 -15.57 6.25
CA ASN A 192 2.94 -14.81 5.01
C ASN A 192 4.29 -14.29 4.50
N THR A 193 4.58 -14.55 3.23
CA THR A 193 5.76 -14.02 2.54
C THR A 193 5.36 -13.30 1.26
N MET A 194 6.10 -12.24 0.92
CA MET A 194 6.02 -11.48 -0.32
C MET A 194 7.36 -10.83 -0.61
N SER A 195 7.62 -10.53 -1.87
CA SER A 195 8.70 -9.63 -2.24
C SER A 195 8.41 -8.18 -1.80
N ALA A 196 9.46 -7.37 -1.62
CA ALA A 196 9.29 -5.95 -1.34
C ALA A 196 8.55 -5.24 -2.49
N LYS A 197 8.73 -5.70 -3.73
CA LYS A 197 8.01 -5.21 -4.91
C LYS A 197 6.51 -5.54 -4.84
N ALA A 198 6.14 -6.72 -4.40
CA ALA A 198 4.74 -7.09 -4.19
C ALA A 198 4.08 -6.21 -3.11
N VAL A 199 4.77 -5.97 -1.99
CA VAL A 199 4.31 -5.06 -0.92
C VAL A 199 4.18 -3.62 -1.43
N ALA A 200 5.14 -3.13 -2.21
CA ALA A 200 5.07 -1.78 -2.80
C ALA A 200 3.89 -1.65 -3.78
N THR A 201 3.65 -2.68 -4.61
CA THR A 201 2.51 -2.73 -5.54
C THR A 201 1.17 -2.77 -4.80
N LEU A 202 1.06 -3.59 -3.75
CA LEU A 202 -0.11 -3.58 -2.84
C LEU A 202 -0.35 -2.18 -2.25
N SER A 203 0.71 -1.56 -1.73
CA SER A 203 0.64 -0.22 -1.12
C SER A 203 0.24 0.85 -2.14
N TYR A 204 0.73 0.72 -3.38
CA TYR A 204 0.36 1.57 -4.51
C TYR A 204 -1.15 1.47 -4.79
N HIS A 205 -1.68 0.28 -5.01
CA HIS A 205 -3.12 0.09 -5.24
C HIS A 205 -3.96 0.59 -4.06
N LEU A 206 -3.53 0.33 -2.83
CA LEU A 206 -4.25 0.78 -1.65
C LEU A 206 -4.37 2.31 -1.58
N ILE A 207 -3.30 3.04 -1.91
CA ILE A 207 -3.30 4.51 -1.90
C ILE A 207 -4.05 5.07 -3.13
N GLN A 208 -3.95 4.42 -4.31
CA GLN A 208 -4.64 4.87 -5.51
C GLN A 208 -6.16 4.67 -5.41
N ASP A 209 -6.59 3.50 -4.96
CA ASP A 209 -8.00 3.13 -4.92
C ASP A 209 -8.72 3.69 -3.69
N PHE A 210 -8.02 3.80 -2.54
CA PHE A 210 -8.57 4.19 -1.24
C PHE A 210 -7.65 5.17 -0.49
N PRO A 211 -7.39 6.38 -1.03
CA PRO A 211 -6.47 7.35 -0.43
C PRO A 211 -6.87 7.80 0.98
N GLU A 212 -8.14 7.63 1.35
CA GLU A 212 -8.65 7.93 2.69
C GLU A 212 -8.04 7.07 3.80
N ILE A 213 -7.38 5.95 3.48
CA ILE A 213 -6.62 5.17 4.48
C ILE A 213 -5.57 6.04 5.17
N LEU A 214 -4.99 7.00 4.46
CA LEU A 214 -4.00 7.93 5.01
C LEU A 214 -4.60 8.84 6.11
N GLN A 215 -5.93 9.03 6.15
CA GLN A 215 -6.58 9.76 7.25
C GLN A 215 -6.59 8.96 8.56
N ILE A 216 -6.43 7.64 8.48
CA ILE A 216 -6.28 6.74 9.64
C ILE A 216 -4.80 6.61 9.99
N THR A 217 -3.96 6.20 9.03
CA THR A 217 -2.55 5.83 9.28
C THR A 217 -1.66 7.00 9.71
N LYS A 218 -2.04 8.26 9.42
CA LYS A 218 -1.33 9.45 9.90
C LYS A 218 -1.58 9.82 11.36
N LYS A 219 -2.60 9.21 11.99
CA LYS A 219 -2.93 9.50 13.38
C LYS A 219 -2.00 8.75 14.31
N THR A 220 -1.49 9.44 15.32
CA THR A 220 -0.69 8.83 16.40
C THR A 220 -1.58 8.05 17.36
N GLU A 221 -2.80 8.54 17.58
CA GLU A 221 -3.75 7.97 18.55
C GLU A 221 -5.19 8.10 18.06
N ILE A 222 -6.04 7.13 18.45
CA ILE A 222 -7.50 7.14 18.24
C ILE A 222 -8.17 6.59 19.47
N PRO A 223 -9.20 7.27 20.04
CA PRO A 223 -10.03 6.71 21.11
C PRO A 223 -10.74 5.43 20.65
N PHE A 224 -10.85 4.45 21.54
CA PHE A 224 -11.50 3.17 21.27
C PHE A 224 -12.35 2.72 22.46
N ASP A 225 -13.54 2.21 22.18
CA ASP A 225 -14.42 1.60 23.16
C ASP A 225 -14.22 0.08 23.14
N THR A 226 -13.76 -0.49 24.24
CA THR A 226 -13.48 -1.93 24.35
C THR A 226 -14.75 -2.77 24.46
N GLY A 227 -15.92 -2.15 24.59
CA GLY A 227 -17.20 -2.85 24.82
C GLY A 227 -17.41 -3.32 26.26
N ASN A 228 -16.46 -3.07 27.18
CA ASN A 228 -16.49 -3.47 28.60
C ASN A 228 -16.44 -2.26 29.53
N GLU A 229 -17.18 -1.19 29.26
CA GLU A 229 -17.18 0.08 30.01
C GLU A 229 -15.81 0.80 30.05
N ALA A 230 -14.72 0.12 29.69
CA ALA A 230 -13.39 0.69 29.62
C ALA A 230 -13.17 1.35 28.25
N LYS A 231 -12.71 2.60 28.28
CA LYS A 231 -12.20 3.30 27.09
C LYS A 231 -10.69 3.18 27.08
N MET A 232 -10.14 2.99 25.92
CA MET A 232 -8.69 2.99 25.69
C MET A 232 -8.33 3.89 24.53
N THR A 233 -7.04 4.13 24.35
CA THR A 233 -6.49 4.82 23.19
C THR A 233 -5.71 3.82 22.36
N LEU A 234 -6.04 3.71 21.08
CA LEU A 234 -5.24 2.98 20.09
C LEU A 234 -4.04 3.83 19.75
N THR A 235 -2.83 3.34 20.01
CA THR A 235 -1.58 4.03 19.69
C THR A 235 -0.98 3.45 18.41
N ASN A 236 -0.53 4.32 17.52
CA ASN A 236 0.09 3.91 16.27
C ASN A 236 1.53 3.42 16.51
N THR A 237 1.88 2.31 15.89
CA THR A 237 3.25 1.75 15.95
C THR A 237 4.24 2.44 15.00
N ASN A 238 3.78 3.34 14.13
CA ASN A 238 4.62 4.07 13.18
C ASN A 238 5.40 5.20 13.86
N GLN A 239 6.68 4.98 14.15
CA GLN A 239 7.55 5.98 14.78
C GLN A 239 8.07 7.06 13.80
N MET A 240 7.68 7.04 12.53
CA MET A 240 7.97 8.15 11.61
C MET A 240 6.92 9.28 11.68
N LEU A 241 5.85 9.10 12.44
CA LEU A 241 4.90 10.14 12.74
C LEU A 241 5.46 11.17 13.73
N SER A 242 4.84 12.35 13.82
CA SER A 242 5.28 13.41 14.73
C SER A 242 5.33 12.95 16.18
N GLY A 243 6.37 13.36 16.90
CA GLY A 243 6.56 13.06 18.33
C GLY A 243 7.61 11.97 18.62
N PHE A 244 8.13 11.30 17.61
CA PHE A 244 9.20 10.31 17.75
C PHE A 244 10.55 10.83 17.23
N SER A 245 11.66 10.24 17.70
CA SER A 245 13.01 10.59 17.26
C SER A 245 13.27 10.30 15.77
N THR A 246 12.58 9.32 15.21
CA THR A 246 12.65 8.94 13.78
C THR A 246 11.61 9.65 12.91
N SER A 247 10.87 10.60 13.47
CA SER A 247 9.81 11.30 12.74
C SER A 247 10.33 12.01 11.48
N ARG A 248 9.48 12.04 10.44
CA ARG A 248 9.77 12.73 9.19
C ARG A 248 8.54 13.51 8.72
N THR A 249 8.74 14.77 8.41
CA THR A 249 7.69 15.61 7.82
C THR A 249 7.17 15.01 6.52
N GLY A 250 5.84 14.97 6.38
CA GLY A 250 5.17 14.43 5.19
C GLY A 250 4.88 12.94 5.24
N VAL A 251 5.37 12.20 6.24
CA VAL A 251 4.98 10.80 6.47
C VAL A 251 3.56 10.75 7.04
N ASP A 252 2.70 9.95 6.40
CA ASP A 252 1.29 9.79 6.79
C ASP A 252 0.81 8.32 6.75
N GLY A 253 1.72 7.37 6.59
CA GLY A 253 1.45 5.92 6.60
C GLY A 253 2.71 5.10 6.41
N LEU A 254 2.60 3.75 6.32
CA LEU A 254 1.40 2.95 6.28
C LEU A 254 1.36 1.94 7.44
N LYS A 255 2.32 0.94 7.44
CA LYS A 255 2.22 -0.19 8.36
C LYS A 255 3.58 -0.77 8.75
N THR A 256 3.71 -1.11 10.02
CA THR A 256 4.83 -1.86 10.61
C THR A 256 4.59 -3.36 10.54
N GLY A 257 5.68 -4.13 10.55
CA GLY A 257 5.68 -5.58 10.72
C GLY A 257 6.76 -6.01 11.71
N SER A 258 6.52 -7.13 12.41
CA SER A 258 7.48 -7.74 13.33
C SER A 258 7.57 -9.21 12.96
N THR A 259 8.73 -9.65 12.47
CA THR A 259 8.99 -11.07 12.14
C THR A 259 9.64 -11.82 13.31
N SER A 260 10.02 -11.08 14.34
CA SER A 260 10.51 -11.51 15.63
C SER A 260 9.78 -10.70 16.71
N PHE A 261 10.34 -10.59 17.91
CA PHE A 261 9.77 -9.75 18.99
C PHE A 261 9.96 -8.24 18.76
N GLN A 262 10.67 -7.83 17.71
CA GLN A 262 10.94 -6.43 17.39
C GLN A 262 10.30 -6.05 16.05
N ILE A 263 9.99 -4.76 15.88
CA ILE A 263 9.60 -4.20 14.58
C ILE A 263 10.84 -4.23 13.69
N ASP A 264 10.77 -4.96 12.59
CA ASP A 264 11.86 -5.14 11.63
C ASP A 264 11.42 -4.92 10.16
N CYS A 265 10.14 -4.67 9.95
CA CYS A 265 9.56 -4.38 8.65
C CYS A 265 8.75 -3.08 8.68
N PHE A 266 8.84 -2.29 7.63
CA PHE A 266 8.02 -1.09 7.48
C PHE A 266 7.67 -0.82 6.01
N ALA A 267 6.38 -0.69 5.72
CA ALA A 267 5.88 -0.08 4.51
C ALA A 267 5.48 1.36 4.83
N GLY A 268 6.20 2.32 4.28
CA GLY A 268 6.05 3.74 4.54
C GLY A 268 5.62 4.54 3.31
N THR A 269 5.00 5.68 3.52
CA THR A 269 4.75 6.67 2.46
C THR A 269 4.94 8.07 3.00
N THR A 270 5.48 8.94 2.15
CA THR A 270 5.69 10.36 2.45
C THR A 270 5.40 11.20 1.23
N ASN A 271 4.89 12.41 1.45
CA ASN A 271 4.69 13.39 0.41
C ASN A 271 5.51 14.64 0.72
N GLN A 272 6.44 15.00 -0.15
CA GLN A 272 7.23 16.22 -0.06
C GLN A 272 7.03 17.05 -1.32
N ASN A 273 6.51 18.26 -1.17
CA ASN A 273 6.28 19.21 -2.27
C ASN A 273 5.47 18.61 -3.46
N GLY A 274 4.50 17.75 -3.17
CA GLY A 274 3.67 17.10 -4.18
C GLY A 274 4.29 15.82 -4.78
N PHE A 275 5.52 15.49 -4.46
CA PHE A 275 6.15 14.23 -4.84
C PHE A 275 5.95 13.19 -3.73
N ARG A 276 4.99 12.29 -3.94
CA ARG A 276 4.73 11.17 -3.02
C ARG A 276 5.51 9.94 -3.43
N ILE A 277 6.18 9.32 -2.47
CA ILE A 277 6.84 8.03 -2.64
C ILE A 277 6.28 6.99 -1.67
N ILE A 278 6.40 5.72 -2.05
CA ILE A 278 6.17 4.56 -1.20
C ILE A 278 7.51 3.86 -1.02
N THR A 279 7.86 3.54 0.22
CA THR A 279 9.08 2.83 0.59
C THR A 279 8.74 1.56 1.35
N VAL A 280 9.46 0.48 1.10
CA VAL A 280 9.32 -0.78 1.82
C VAL A 280 10.70 -1.23 2.27
N VAL A 281 10.83 -1.53 3.55
CA VAL A 281 12.01 -2.13 4.18
C VAL A 281 11.55 -3.39 4.90
N LEU A 282 12.10 -4.54 4.54
CA LEU A 282 11.70 -5.85 5.07
C LEU A 282 12.89 -6.57 5.69
N GLU A 283 12.67 -7.15 6.87
CA GLU A 283 13.64 -7.89 7.66
C GLU A 283 14.96 -7.09 7.80
N ALA A 284 14.90 -6.00 8.59
CA ALA A 284 16.07 -5.20 8.94
C ALA A 284 17.15 -6.11 9.59
N THR A 285 18.39 -6.00 9.10
CA THR A 285 19.48 -6.92 9.43
C THR A 285 20.58 -6.30 10.30
N ASP A 286 20.38 -5.06 10.77
CA ASP A 286 21.33 -4.38 11.64
C ASP A 286 21.53 -5.19 12.94
N PRO A 287 22.77 -5.61 13.29
CA PRO A 287 23.03 -6.34 14.54
C PRO A 287 22.69 -5.56 15.80
N ALA A 288 22.66 -4.23 15.73
CA ALA A 288 22.22 -3.34 16.81
C ALA A 288 20.74 -2.95 16.71
N ALA A 289 19.97 -3.69 15.90
CA ALA A 289 18.58 -3.37 15.60
C ALA A 289 17.71 -3.29 16.87
N ASP A 290 16.90 -2.27 16.89
CA ASP A 290 15.82 -2.07 17.86
C ASP A 290 14.54 -1.72 17.12
N ASN A 291 13.46 -1.43 17.86
CA ASN A 291 12.19 -1.06 17.27
C ASN A 291 12.22 0.24 16.44
N SER A 292 13.31 1.03 16.49
CA SER A 292 13.48 2.24 15.67
C SER A 292 14.22 1.99 14.36
N THR A 293 14.92 0.87 14.25
CA THR A 293 15.80 0.54 13.11
C THR A 293 15.11 0.62 11.75
N PRO A 294 13.93 -0.01 11.50
CA PRO A 294 13.30 0.04 10.18
C PRO A 294 12.88 1.46 9.78
N PHE A 295 12.59 2.35 10.74
CA PHE A 295 12.27 3.75 10.49
C PHE A 295 13.51 4.56 10.14
N THR A 296 14.64 4.28 10.81
CA THR A 296 15.94 4.88 10.50
C THR A 296 16.39 4.50 9.08
N LEU A 297 16.30 3.22 8.73
CA LEU A 297 16.60 2.72 7.38
C LEU A 297 15.66 3.30 6.33
N THR A 298 14.37 3.43 6.66
CA THR A 298 13.39 4.08 5.78
C THR A 298 13.71 5.56 5.57
N ASN A 299 14.15 6.29 6.62
CA ASN A 299 14.59 7.67 6.49
C ASN A 299 15.81 7.79 5.55
N GLN A 300 16.77 6.88 5.65
CA GLN A 300 17.93 6.83 4.75
C GLN A 300 17.48 6.58 3.30
N LEU A 301 16.58 5.61 3.08
CA LEU A 301 16.02 5.31 1.75
C LEU A 301 15.24 6.49 1.17
N MET A 302 14.41 7.15 1.98
CA MET A 302 13.68 8.35 1.55
C MET A 302 14.62 9.51 1.21
N ASN A 303 15.70 9.72 2.00
CA ASN A 303 16.73 10.72 1.71
C ASN A 303 17.43 10.42 0.39
N TYR A 304 17.78 9.15 0.16
CA TYR A 304 18.36 8.73 -1.10
C TYR A 304 17.45 9.06 -2.28
N VAL A 305 16.16 8.70 -2.19
CA VAL A 305 15.21 8.94 -3.28
C VAL A 305 15.04 10.45 -3.55
N TYR A 306 14.77 11.26 -2.52
CA TYR A 306 14.59 12.71 -2.71
C TYR A 306 15.88 13.45 -3.09
N GLY A 307 17.05 12.84 -2.85
CA GLY A 307 18.35 13.35 -3.32
C GLY A 307 18.69 13.00 -4.77
N HIS A 308 18.00 12.00 -5.36
CA HIS A 308 18.31 11.50 -6.70
C HIS A 308 17.15 11.65 -7.70
N TRP A 309 15.93 11.92 -7.22
CA TRP A 309 14.73 12.00 -8.04
C TRP A 309 13.91 13.22 -7.72
N ARG A 310 13.30 13.81 -8.74
CA ARG A 310 12.38 14.93 -8.61
C ARG A 310 11.23 14.85 -9.60
N THR A 311 10.16 15.56 -9.34
CA THR A 311 9.12 15.83 -10.35
C THR A 311 9.53 17.04 -11.18
N THR A 312 9.24 17.00 -12.47
CA THR A 312 9.40 18.15 -13.37
C THR A 312 8.10 18.39 -14.12
N SER A 313 7.72 19.66 -14.28
CA SER A 313 6.55 20.00 -15.10
C SER A 313 6.93 19.95 -16.55
N LEU A 314 6.44 18.92 -17.27
CA LEU A 314 6.71 18.75 -18.69
C LEU A 314 5.67 19.52 -19.53
N VAL A 315 4.39 19.40 -19.18
CA VAL A 315 3.28 20.04 -19.88
C VAL A 315 2.23 20.47 -18.87
N GLN A 316 1.69 21.67 -19.02
CA GLN A 316 0.58 22.15 -18.22
C GLN A 316 -0.77 21.81 -18.88
N LYS A 317 -1.82 21.68 -18.08
CA LYS A 317 -3.19 21.52 -18.57
C LYS A 317 -3.53 22.64 -19.55
N ASN A 318 -4.16 22.27 -20.67
CA ASN A 318 -4.52 23.15 -21.80
C ASN A 318 -3.32 23.68 -22.61
N GLN A 319 -2.09 23.26 -22.32
CA GLN A 319 -0.92 23.56 -23.15
C GLN A 319 -0.86 22.63 -24.35
N SER A 320 -0.58 23.17 -25.54
CA SER A 320 -0.25 22.39 -26.74
C SER A 320 1.22 21.98 -26.74
N LEU A 321 1.52 20.79 -27.28
CA LEU A 321 2.88 20.37 -27.59
C LEU A 321 3.26 20.89 -28.99
N ASP A 322 4.49 21.35 -29.16
CA ASP A 322 4.93 21.98 -30.40
C ASP A 322 4.79 21.09 -31.65
N ASP A 323 5.03 19.79 -31.49
CA ASP A 323 4.93 18.80 -32.57
C ASP A 323 3.50 18.26 -32.77
N PHE A 324 2.55 18.60 -31.91
CA PHE A 324 1.18 18.05 -31.89
C PHE A 324 0.15 19.14 -31.61
N LYS A 325 0.24 20.27 -32.38
CA LYS A 325 -0.65 21.42 -32.16
C LYS A 325 -2.07 21.20 -32.67
N GLU A 326 -2.21 20.52 -33.77
CA GLU A 326 -3.49 20.37 -34.46
C GLU A 326 -3.65 18.97 -35.05
N ILE A 327 -4.88 18.52 -35.14
CA ILE A 327 -5.28 17.33 -35.88
C ILE A 327 -6.29 17.72 -36.96
N ALA A 328 -6.10 17.22 -38.17
CA ALA A 328 -7.00 17.42 -39.28
C ALA A 328 -8.34 16.72 -39.01
N VAL A 329 -9.45 17.40 -39.32
CA VAL A 329 -10.81 16.86 -39.18
C VAL A 329 -11.38 16.63 -40.58
N THR A 330 -11.76 15.40 -40.89
CA THR A 330 -12.53 15.04 -42.10
C THR A 330 -14.03 15.20 -41.79
N ASP A 331 -14.73 15.88 -42.69
CA ASP A 331 -16.20 16.10 -42.62
C ASP A 331 -16.68 16.99 -41.49
N GLY A 332 -15.81 17.79 -40.85
CA GLY A 332 -16.18 18.80 -39.86
C GLY A 332 -16.39 20.20 -40.46
N LYS A 333 -17.01 21.11 -39.70
CA LYS A 333 -17.06 22.54 -40.05
C LYS A 333 -15.70 23.19 -40.02
N GLU A 334 -14.86 22.78 -39.06
CA GLU A 334 -13.46 23.18 -38.93
C GLU A 334 -12.57 22.11 -39.59
N LYS A 335 -11.52 22.56 -40.27
CA LYS A 335 -10.57 21.67 -40.97
C LYS A 335 -9.53 21.06 -40.04
N SER A 336 -9.32 21.65 -38.88
CA SER A 336 -8.43 21.14 -37.83
C SER A 336 -8.99 21.48 -36.46
N VAL A 337 -8.59 20.73 -35.44
CA VAL A 337 -8.82 21.01 -34.01
C VAL A 337 -7.52 21.05 -33.27
N GLN A 338 -7.41 22.00 -32.34
CA GLN A 338 -6.24 22.13 -31.49
C GLN A 338 -6.15 20.98 -30.50
N LEU A 339 -4.96 20.39 -30.37
CA LEU A 339 -4.66 19.40 -29.34
C LEU A 339 -4.03 20.08 -28.13
N VAL A 340 -4.59 19.81 -26.96
CA VAL A 340 -4.07 20.32 -25.69
C VAL A 340 -4.00 19.21 -24.66
N ALA A 341 -3.07 19.32 -23.72
CA ALA A 341 -2.97 18.36 -22.62
C ALA A 341 -4.22 18.43 -21.74
N PRO A 342 -4.89 17.28 -21.44
CA PRO A 342 -6.09 17.26 -20.61
C PRO A 342 -5.80 17.54 -19.12
N GLN A 343 -4.54 17.37 -18.70
CA GLN A 343 -4.05 17.57 -17.35
C GLN A 343 -2.58 17.95 -17.34
N ASN A 344 -2.06 18.36 -16.17
CA ASN A 344 -0.62 18.55 -16.00
C ASN A 344 0.10 17.21 -16.15
N ILE A 345 1.23 17.20 -16.87
CA ILE A 345 2.12 16.04 -16.99
C ILE A 345 3.40 16.40 -16.22
N THR A 346 3.60 15.74 -15.09
CA THR A 346 4.72 15.96 -14.15
C THR A 346 5.43 14.64 -13.87
N PRO A 347 6.23 14.13 -14.82
CA PRO A 347 6.96 12.89 -14.63
C PRO A 347 8.00 13.01 -13.50
N VAL A 348 8.33 11.86 -12.93
CA VAL A 348 9.49 11.71 -12.03
C VAL A 348 10.72 11.40 -12.86
N VAL A 349 11.73 12.24 -12.74
CA VAL A 349 12.99 12.16 -13.47
C VAL A 349 14.17 12.10 -12.48
N PRO A 350 15.29 11.45 -12.85
CA PRO A 350 16.50 11.53 -12.04
C PRO A 350 17.08 12.95 -12.09
N TYR A 351 17.87 13.31 -11.09
CA TYR A 351 18.80 14.42 -11.24
C TYR A 351 19.93 13.95 -12.16
N ALA A 352 20.34 14.80 -13.10
CA ALA A 352 21.58 14.58 -13.82
C ALA A 352 22.77 14.60 -12.85
N THR A 353 23.91 14.03 -13.26
CA THR A 353 25.14 13.99 -12.44
C THR A 353 25.67 15.36 -12.08
N ASP A 354 25.26 16.42 -12.80
CA ASP A 354 25.55 17.83 -12.50
C ASP A 354 24.47 18.53 -11.67
N GLY A 355 23.42 17.81 -11.24
CA GLY A 355 22.29 18.34 -10.48
C GLY A 355 21.18 18.96 -11.34
N SER A 356 21.30 18.97 -12.68
CA SER A 356 20.21 19.35 -13.59
C SER A 356 19.19 18.21 -13.74
N ALA A 357 18.00 18.45 -14.31
CA ALA A 357 17.08 17.39 -14.69
C ALA A 357 17.42 16.88 -16.08
N GLU A 358 17.47 15.58 -16.27
CA GLU A 358 17.54 14.92 -17.57
C GLU A 358 16.17 14.89 -18.26
#